data_eada7445792cff0da07587b1947ae358
#
_entry.id   eada7445792cff0da07587b1947ae358
#
_cell.length_a   1.000
_cell.length_b   1.000
_cell.length_c   1.000
_cell.angle_alpha   90.00
_cell.angle_beta   90.00
_cell.angle_gamma   90.00
#
_symmetry.space_group_name_H-M   'P 1'
#
loop_
_entity.id
_entity.type
_entity.pdbx_description
1 polymer ?
#
loop_
_entity_poly.entity_id
_entity_poly.type
_entity_poly.pdbx_seq_one_letter_code
_entity_poly.pdbx_strand_id
1 'polypeptide(L)'
;MQELLRSQRSFHDVAGFLPVYGKLRDCKNPLYSRLSSDMQPTVRKALWNLSQNTAGLYVRFRTNSTSVGARWTVKYNNQFNHITATAVKGLDLYCLQDGKWQFVNSAIPTGKENHVTIVKNMLPQEREFMLYLPLYDGIDKLEIGIDPGAEIVASELNSPDRENPIVMYGTSILQGASASRPGMAATHIIGRRFDREVVNLGFSANAFLDKEIAELMSEVEASAYVLDFVPNASVSQIKELTIPFYRILRKKHRTTPIIFVEDPQFPSAVYNRVLADEIREKNEALQLVYKELQ
;
A
#
# COMPACT_ATOMS: atom_id res chain seq x y z
N MET A 1 -33.98 23.81 11.80
CA MET A 1 -34.45 22.47 11.41
C MET A 1 -33.85 21.99 10.07
N GLN A 2 -33.75 22.83 9.04
CA GLN A 2 -33.04 22.44 7.77
C GLN A 2 -31.50 22.29 7.91
N GLU A 3 -30.84 23.04 8.80
CA GLU A 3 -29.40 22.86 9.08
C GLU A 3 -29.08 21.59 9.86
N LEU A 4 -29.95 21.13 10.76
CA LEU A 4 -29.82 19.88 11.49
C LEU A 4 -30.02 18.64 10.61
N LEU A 5 -30.83 18.75 9.55
CA LEU A 5 -31.04 17.66 8.58
C LEU A 5 -29.88 17.54 7.58
N ARG A 6 -29.08 18.61 7.34
CA ARG A 6 -27.87 18.59 6.51
C ARG A 6 -26.68 17.93 7.18
N SER A 7 -26.77 17.53 8.47
CA SER A 7 -25.65 16.93 9.21
C SER A 7 -25.63 15.38 9.23
N GLN A 8 -26.69 14.72 8.76
CA GLN A 8 -26.76 13.26 8.76
C GLN A 8 -26.38 12.70 7.38
N ARG A 9 -25.11 12.26 7.23
CA ARG A 9 -24.69 11.50 6.06
C ARG A 9 -25.26 10.09 6.08
N SER A 10 -25.51 9.57 4.88
CA SER A 10 -25.70 8.14 4.68
C SER A 10 -24.34 7.45 4.64
N PHE A 11 -24.13 6.47 5.50
CA PHE A 11 -22.87 5.71 5.57
C PHE A 11 -23.04 4.36 4.93
N HIS A 12 -22.13 4.01 4.04
CA HIS A 12 -22.11 2.79 3.25
C HIS A 12 -20.87 1.97 3.62
N ASP A 13 -21.09 0.73 4.10
CA ASP A 13 -19.98 -0.16 4.45
C ASP A 13 -19.26 -0.63 3.18
N VAL A 14 -17.96 -0.35 3.08
CA VAL A 14 -17.14 -0.72 1.93
C VAL A 14 -17.16 -2.21 1.65
N ALA A 15 -17.20 -3.04 2.70
CA ALA A 15 -17.21 -4.51 2.57
C ALA A 15 -18.40 -5.05 1.76
N GLY A 16 -19.50 -4.29 1.69
CA GLY A 16 -20.73 -4.73 1.04
C GLY A 16 -20.78 -4.48 -0.47
N PHE A 17 -19.99 -3.53 -1.01
CA PHE A 17 -20.19 -3.11 -2.41
C PHE A 17 -18.97 -2.56 -3.15
N LEU A 18 -17.87 -2.21 -2.45
CA LEU A 18 -16.67 -1.70 -3.11
C LEU A 18 -15.53 -2.70 -3.10
N PRO A 19 -14.83 -2.88 -4.23
CA PRO A 19 -13.60 -3.66 -4.25
C PRO A 19 -12.48 -2.91 -3.52
N VAL A 20 -11.63 -3.66 -2.81
CA VAL A 20 -10.37 -3.17 -2.25
C VAL A 20 -9.25 -3.52 -3.21
N TYR A 21 -8.52 -2.51 -3.64
CA TYR A 21 -7.41 -2.57 -4.59
C TYR A 21 -6.06 -2.62 -3.88
N GLY A 22 -4.99 -2.90 -4.63
CA GLY A 22 -3.62 -3.00 -4.11
C GLY A 22 -3.31 -4.35 -3.48
N LYS A 23 -4.18 -5.34 -3.68
CA LYS A 23 -4.03 -6.72 -3.22
C LYS A 23 -3.57 -7.62 -4.37
N LEU A 24 -2.88 -8.69 -4.02
CA LEU A 24 -2.70 -9.80 -4.95
C LEU A 24 -4.08 -10.38 -5.29
N ARG A 25 -4.37 -10.62 -6.59
CA ARG A 25 -5.73 -10.94 -7.08
C ARG A 25 -6.36 -12.15 -6.42
N ASP A 26 -5.57 -13.18 -6.18
CA ASP A 26 -6.04 -14.45 -5.62
C ASP A 26 -6.04 -14.50 -4.10
N CYS A 27 -5.71 -13.38 -3.44
CA CYS A 27 -5.77 -13.29 -1.98
C CYS A 27 -7.23 -13.33 -1.50
N LYS A 28 -7.66 -14.51 -1.11
CA LYS A 28 -8.93 -14.70 -0.40
C LYS A 28 -8.78 -14.15 1.01
N ASN A 29 -9.79 -13.52 1.54
CA ASN A 29 -9.91 -12.98 2.91
C ASN A 29 -8.63 -12.93 3.80
N PRO A 30 -8.51 -11.94 4.71
CA PRO A 30 -9.49 -10.89 5.04
C PRO A 30 -9.49 -9.72 4.05
N LEU A 31 -10.59 -8.97 4.02
CA LEU A 31 -10.79 -7.86 3.07
C LEU A 31 -9.68 -6.81 3.14
N TYR A 32 -9.22 -6.46 4.33
CA TYR A 32 -8.23 -5.41 4.57
C TYR A 32 -6.85 -5.95 4.97
N SER A 33 -6.48 -7.16 4.54
CA SER A 33 -5.14 -7.71 4.72
C SER A 33 -4.39 -7.79 3.39
N ARG A 34 -3.06 -7.66 3.43
CA ARG A 34 -2.19 -7.77 2.26
C ARG A 34 -1.87 -9.23 1.89
N LEU A 35 -1.93 -10.15 2.85
CA LEU A 35 -1.82 -11.58 2.65
C LEU A 35 -3.14 -12.27 2.99
N SER A 36 -3.42 -13.37 2.30
CA SER A 36 -4.59 -14.20 2.57
C SER A 36 -4.43 -15.05 3.84
N SER A 37 -5.55 -15.45 4.44
CA SER A 37 -5.55 -16.18 5.73
C SER A 37 -4.86 -17.55 5.68
N ASP A 38 -4.84 -18.21 4.53
CA ASP A 38 -4.15 -19.47 4.30
C ASP A 38 -2.63 -19.35 4.37
N MET A 39 -2.07 -18.13 4.19
CA MET A 39 -0.66 -17.85 4.35
C MET A 39 -0.22 -17.77 5.81
N GLN A 40 -1.15 -17.59 6.76
CA GLN A 40 -0.81 -17.44 8.17
C GLN A 40 0.07 -18.56 8.74
N PRO A 41 -0.20 -19.86 8.49
CA PRO A 41 0.63 -20.95 9.01
C PRO A 41 1.96 -21.11 8.27
N THR A 42 2.15 -20.51 7.09
CA THR A 42 3.32 -20.72 6.23
C THR A 42 4.37 -19.63 6.37
N VAL A 43 3.94 -18.37 6.60
CA VAL A 43 4.86 -17.24 6.75
C VAL A 43 5.30 -17.04 8.20
N ARG A 44 6.45 -16.40 8.39
CA ARG A 44 6.90 -16.00 9.73
C ARG A 44 5.83 -15.13 10.44
N LYS A 45 5.67 -15.31 11.73
CA LYS A 45 4.68 -14.58 12.55
C LYS A 45 4.81 -13.05 12.39
N ALA A 46 6.05 -12.53 12.30
CA ALA A 46 6.29 -11.10 12.10
C ALA A 46 5.74 -10.61 10.75
N LEU A 47 5.96 -11.38 9.68
CA LEU A 47 5.42 -11.09 8.35
C LEU A 47 3.89 -11.10 8.36
N TRP A 48 3.28 -12.12 8.97
CA TRP A 48 1.83 -12.20 9.12
C TRP A 48 1.27 -10.98 9.84
N ASN A 49 1.85 -10.60 10.97
CA ASN A 49 1.40 -9.44 11.72
C ASN A 49 1.48 -8.13 10.89
N LEU A 50 2.60 -7.94 10.17
CA LEU A 50 2.76 -6.78 9.29
C LEU A 50 1.82 -6.80 8.10
N SER A 51 1.45 -7.97 7.59
CA SER A 51 0.49 -8.09 6.49
C SER A 51 -0.91 -7.60 6.83
N GLN A 52 -1.23 -7.51 8.12
CA GLN A 52 -2.49 -6.97 8.61
C GLN A 52 -2.57 -5.44 8.55
N ASN A 53 -1.44 -4.75 8.33
CA ASN A 53 -1.43 -3.33 8.00
C ASN A 53 -1.86 -3.14 6.54
N THR A 54 -2.63 -2.08 6.29
CA THR A 54 -3.27 -1.83 5.00
C THR A 54 -2.41 -1.06 4.00
N ALA A 55 -1.08 -1.02 4.21
CA ALA A 55 -0.15 -0.35 3.30
C ALA A 55 -0.35 -0.81 1.84
N GLY A 56 -0.54 0.11 0.93
CA GLY A 56 -0.80 -0.20 -0.48
C GLY A 56 -2.28 -0.38 -0.83
N LEU A 57 -3.15 -0.61 0.16
CA LEU A 57 -4.57 -0.82 -0.10
C LEU A 57 -5.31 0.51 -0.28
N TYR A 58 -6.31 0.48 -1.16
CA TYR A 58 -7.20 1.62 -1.40
C TYR A 58 -8.55 1.15 -1.95
N VAL A 59 -9.55 2.04 -1.91
CA VAL A 59 -10.85 1.85 -2.55
C VAL A 59 -11.09 2.95 -3.57
N ARG A 60 -11.86 2.65 -4.63
CA ARG A 60 -12.29 3.61 -5.64
C ARG A 60 -13.80 3.59 -5.74
N PHE A 61 -14.39 4.78 -5.87
CA PHE A 61 -15.84 4.94 -5.97
C PHE A 61 -16.20 6.22 -6.73
N ARG A 62 -17.40 6.24 -7.29
CA ARG A 62 -18.01 7.45 -7.87
C ARG A 62 -19.17 7.91 -7.00
N THR A 63 -19.33 9.21 -6.92
CA THR A 63 -20.48 9.83 -6.25
C THR A 63 -20.77 11.22 -6.80
N ASN A 64 -22.05 11.60 -6.80
CA ASN A 64 -22.53 12.96 -7.10
C ASN A 64 -22.71 13.80 -5.84
N SER A 65 -22.30 13.30 -4.68
CA SER A 65 -22.43 13.99 -3.39
C SER A 65 -21.64 15.30 -3.34
N THR A 66 -22.16 16.27 -2.62
CA THR A 66 -21.48 17.56 -2.35
C THR A 66 -20.51 17.46 -1.16
N SER A 67 -20.52 16.33 -0.46
CA SER A 67 -19.58 16.05 0.64
C SER A 67 -19.18 14.58 0.67
N VAL A 68 -17.97 14.32 1.15
CA VAL A 68 -17.46 12.97 1.43
C VAL A 68 -16.91 12.93 2.85
N GLY A 69 -17.36 11.94 3.61
CA GLY A 69 -16.83 11.63 4.94
C GLY A 69 -16.42 10.16 5.03
N ALA A 70 -15.81 9.80 6.12
CA ALA A 70 -15.49 8.42 6.45
C ALA A 70 -15.71 8.12 7.93
N ARG A 71 -16.10 6.89 8.21
CA ARG A 71 -16.00 6.24 9.53
C ARG A 71 -15.11 5.02 9.36
N TRP A 72 -14.12 4.89 10.24
CA TRP A 72 -13.30 3.70 10.21
C TRP A 72 -12.84 3.31 11.60
N THR A 73 -12.70 2.01 11.81
CA THR A 73 -12.13 1.41 13.00
C THR A 73 -10.79 0.79 12.61
N VAL A 74 -9.70 1.27 13.22
CA VAL A 74 -8.40 0.67 13.01
C VAL A 74 -8.24 -0.56 13.91
N LYS A 75 -7.43 -1.52 13.46
CA LYS A 75 -7.29 -2.81 14.13
C LYS A 75 -6.54 -2.72 15.46
N TYR A 76 -5.44 -1.97 15.48
CA TYR A 76 -4.51 -1.95 16.60
C TYR A 76 -4.45 -0.62 17.36
N ASN A 77 -4.77 0.49 16.70
CA ASN A 77 -4.59 1.86 17.20
C ASN A 77 -3.10 2.19 17.44
N ASN A 78 -2.24 1.80 16.51
CA ASN A 78 -0.80 1.99 16.59
C ASN A 78 -0.40 3.46 16.71
N GLN A 79 0.72 3.69 17.39
CA GLN A 79 1.34 5.01 17.53
C GLN A 79 2.85 4.87 17.39
N PHE A 80 3.47 5.78 16.65
CA PHE A 80 4.90 5.84 16.45
C PHE A 80 5.38 7.28 16.68
N ASN A 81 6.57 7.45 17.24
CA ASN A 81 7.13 8.76 17.52
C ASN A 81 7.76 9.45 16.29
N HIS A 82 7.98 8.71 15.21
CA HIS A 82 8.64 9.15 13.98
C HIS A 82 7.76 9.09 12.73
N ILE A 83 6.51 8.64 12.86
CA ILE A 83 5.52 8.58 11.77
C ILE A 83 4.28 9.33 12.21
N THR A 84 3.75 10.20 11.36
CA THR A 84 2.54 10.96 11.69
C THR A 84 1.35 10.05 11.94
N ALA A 85 0.46 10.41 12.86
CA ALA A 85 -0.77 9.65 13.10
C ALA A 85 -1.61 9.48 11.81
N THR A 86 -1.59 10.48 10.93
CA THR A 86 -2.28 10.44 9.63
C THR A 86 -1.72 9.33 8.73
N ALA A 87 -0.40 9.17 8.66
CA ALA A 87 0.21 8.09 7.88
C ALA A 87 -0.02 6.72 8.52
N VAL A 88 0.06 6.64 9.87
CA VAL A 88 -0.10 5.39 10.60
C VAL A 88 -1.51 4.82 10.44
N LYS A 89 -2.56 5.63 10.67
CA LYS A 89 -3.95 5.18 10.82
C LYS A 89 -5.02 6.09 10.22
N GLY A 90 -4.63 7.13 9.46
CA GLY A 90 -5.53 8.01 8.72
C GLY A 90 -5.83 7.51 7.31
N LEU A 91 -6.67 8.28 6.60
CA LEU A 91 -7.05 8.02 5.22
C LEU A 91 -6.71 9.23 4.35
N ASP A 92 -6.42 9.01 3.06
CA ASP A 92 -6.20 10.08 2.08
C ASP A 92 -7.18 10.00 0.92
N LEU A 93 -7.90 11.07 0.67
CA LEU A 93 -8.84 11.18 -0.44
C LEU A 93 -8.20 11.89 -1.63
N TYR A 94 -8.31 11.28 -2.80
CA TYR A 94 -7.94 11.83 -4.11
C TYR A 94 -9.17 11.84 -5.02
N CYS A 95 -9.25 12.82 -5.92
CA CYS A 95 -10.28 12.92 -6.95
C CYS A 95 -9.63 12.88 -8.33
N LEU A 96 -10.21 12.14 -9.27
CA LEU A 96 -9.76 12.17 -10.66
C LEU A 96 -10.28 13.44 -11.33
N GLN A 97 -9.37 14.27 -11.82
CA GLN A 97 -9.66 15.49 -12.54
C GLN A 97 -8.73 15.60 -13.74
N ASP A 98 -9.28 15.81 -14.93
CA ASP A 98 -8.54 15.94 -16.17
C ASP A 98 -7.51 14.80 -16.39
N GLY A 99 -7.93 13.57 -16.09
CA GLY A 99 -7.10 12.37 -16.21
C GLY A 99 -5.98 12.23 -15.17
N LYS A 100 -5.97 13.06 -14.12
CA LYS A 100 -4.96 13.04 -13.06
C LYS A 100 -5.61 12.95 -11.68
N TRP A 101 -5.03 12.14 -10.81
CA TRP A 101 -5.42 12.03 -9.40
C TRP A 101 -4.93 13.24 -8.62
N GLN A 102 -5.85 14.12 -8.21
CA GLN A 102 -5.59 15.30 -7.42
C GLN A 102 -5.87 15.00 -5.93
N PHE A 103 -4.96 15.40 -5.06
CA PHE A 103 -5.18 15.32 -3.61
C PHE A 103 -6.33 16.25 -3.18
N VAL A 104 -7.29 15.70 -2.44
CA VAL A 104 -8.41 16.47 -1.90
C VAL A 104 -8.15 16.85 -0.45
N ASN A 105 -8.01 15.85 0.43
CA ASN A 105 -7.74 16.06 1.85
C ASN A 105 -7.42 14.73 2.55
N SER A 106 -6.93 14.81 3.78
CA SER A 106 -6.71 13.66 4.67
C SER A 106 -7.80 13.57 5.73
N ALA A 107 -8.22 12.35 6.06
CA ALA A 107 -8.99 12.07 7.27
C ALA A 107 -8.02 11.83 8.43
N ILE A 108 -7.87 12.84 9.30
CA ILE A 108 -6.97 12.81 10.45
C ILE A 108 -7.59 11.94 11.54
N PRO A 109 -6.90 10.88 11.99
CA PRO A 109 -7.43 9.98 13.01
C PRO A 109 -7.36 10.60 14.41
N THR A 110 -8.30 10.26 15.27
CA THR A 110 -8.33 10.68 16.68
C THR A 110 -8.13 9.53 17.65
N GLY A 111 -8.28 8.29 17.19
CA GLY A 111 -8.21 7.11 18.05
C GLY A 111 -8.37 5.81 17.27
N LYS A 112 -8.93 4.81 17.95
CA LYS A 112 -9.27 3.52 17.35
C LYS A 112 -10.49 3.65 16.44
N GLU A 113 -11.51 4.34 16.90
CA GLU A 113 -12.73 4.64 16.14
C GLU A 113 -12.67 6.10 15.66
N ASN A 114 -12.94 6.31 14.39
CA ASN A 114 -12.77 7.59 13.74
C ASN A 114 -13.99 7.96 12.91
N HIS A 115 -14.33 9.26 12.91
CA HIS A 115 -15.40 9.82 12.11
C HIS A 115 -15.00 11.22 11.64
N VAL A 116 -14.79 11.39 10.33
CA VAL A 116 -14.28 12.62 9.75
C VAL A 116 -15.09 13.02 8.51
N THR A 117 -15.40 14.31 8.39
CA THR A 117 -15.76 14.92 7.11
C THR A 117 -14.49 15.26 6.37
N ILE A 118 -14.22 14.59 5.24
CA ILE A 118 -13.00 14.80 4.47
C ILE A 118 -13.12 16.04 3.59
N VAL A 119 -14.23 16.18 2.89
CA VAL A 119 -14.54 17.33 2.03
C VAL A 119 -16.02 17.66 2.10
N LYS A 120 -16.37 18.93 1.92
CA LYS A 120 -17.75 19.45 1.87
C LYS A 120 -17.86 20.64 0.94
N ASN A 121 -19.08 21.01 0.59
CA ASN A 121 -19.42 22.17 -0.26
C ASN A 121 -18.87 22.01 -1.70
N MET A 122 -18.78 20.79 -2.21
CA MET A 122 -18.52 20.54 -3.61
C MET A 122 -19.76 20.87 -4.45
N LEU A 123 -19.57 21.14 -5.73
CA LEU A 123 -20.68 21.21 -6.68
C LEU A 123 -21.32 19.83 -6.85
N PRO A 124 -22.66 19.74 -7.03
CA PRO A 124 -23.36 18.47 -7.22
C PRO A 124 -23.10 17.92 -8.63
N GLN A 125 -22.02 17.18 -8.80
CA GLN A 125 -21.67 16.48 -10.04
C GLN A 125 -20.98 15.17 -9.72
N GLU A 126 -21.11 14.19 -10.60
CA GLU A 126 -20.42 12.92 -10.44
C GLU A 126 -18.90 13.11 -10.51
N ARG A 127 -18.20 12.47 -9.59
CA ARG A 127 -16.73 12.43 -9.50
C ARG A 127 -16.24 11.06 -9.14
N GLU A 128 -15.09 10.73 -9.68
CA GLU A 128 -14.33 9.54 -9.31
C GLU A 128 -13.37 9.85 -8.18
N PHE A 129 -13.43 9.06 -7.10
CA PHE A 129 -12.57 9.20 -5.93
C PHE A 129 -11.74 7.95 -5.69
N MET A 130 -10.56 8.16 -5.10
CA MET A 130 -9.68 7.13 -4.57
C MET A 130 -9.38 7.45 -3.11
N LEU A 131 -9.62 6.49 -2.22
CA LEU A 131 -9.37 6.61 -0.79
C LEU A 131 -8.29 5.62 -0.38
N TYR A 132 -7.09 6.13 -0.06
CA TYR A 132 -5.97 5.34 0.44
C TYR A 132 -6.14 5.01 1.91
N LEU A 133 -5.77 3.80 2.29
CA LEU A 133 -5.89 3.24 3.62
C LEU A 133 -4.59 3.42 4.43
N PRO A 134 -4.62 3.20 5.77
CA PRO A 134 -3.46 3.34 6.65
C PRO A 134 -2.23 2.57 6.22
N LEU A 135 -1.03 3.12 6.51
CA LEU A 135 0.24 2.45 6.18
C LEU A 135 0.75 1.53 7.30
N TYR A 136 0.48 1.87 8.57
CA TYR A 136 1.04 1.18 9.74
C TYR A 136 -0.01 0.74 10.75
N ASP A 137 -1.27 0.64 10.32
CA ASP A 137 -2.35 -0.01 11.04
C ASP A 137 -3.21 -0.85 10.08
N GLY A 138 -4.02 -1.72 10.63
CA GLY A 138 -5.07 -2.44 9.92
C GLY A 138 -6.39 -1.70 10.00
N ILE A 139 -7.37 -2.14 9.21
CA ILE A 139 -8.76 -1.71 9.29
C ILE A 139 -9.64 -2.92 9.62
N ASP A 140 -10.52 -2.76 10.61
CA ASP A 140 -11.57 -3.73 10.93
C ASP A 140 -12.87 -3.36 10.22
N LYS A 141 -13.18 -2.06 10.11
CA LYS A 141 -14.39 -1.53 9.45
C LYS A 141 -14.11 -0.21 8.74
N LEU A 142 -14.68 -0.02 7.56
CA LEU A 142 -14.62 1.22 6.79
C LEU A 142 -15.98 1.51 6.16
N GLU A 143 -16.51 2.70 6.44
CA GLU A 143 -17.72 3.23 5.85
C GLU A 143 -17.44 4.57 5.17
N ILE A 144 -17.98 4.77 3.97
CA ILE A 144 -17.94 6.04 3.25
C ILE A 144 -19.27 6.76 3.47
N GLY A 145 -19.20 8.01 3.91
CA GLY A 145 -20.36 8.87 4.17
C GLY A 145 -20.56 9.87 3.04
N ILE A 146 -21.77 9.93 2.51
CA ILE A 146 -22.22 10.86 1.47
C ILE A 146 -23.47 11.59 1.92
N ASP A 147 -23.86 12.64 1.20
CA ASP A 147 -25.09 13.37 1.50
C ASP A 147 -26.33 12.48 1.30
N PRO A 148 -27.39 12.65 2.09
CA PRO A 148 -28.65 11.92 1.91
C PRO A 148 -29.21 12.14 0.49
N GLY A 149 -29.53 11.04 -0.19
CA GLY A 149 -30.06 11.07 -1.55
C GLY A 149 -29.01 11.18 -2.66
N ALA A 150 -27.73 11.33 -2.32
CA ALA A 150 -26.65 11.16 -3.28
C ALA A 150 -26.39 9.67 -3.56
N GLU A 151 -25.83 9.38 -4.71
CA GLU A 151 -25.47 8.02 -5.12
C GLU A 151 -23.98 7.76 -4.86
N ILE A 152 -23.67 6.52 -4.52
CA ILE A 152 -22.30 6.00 -4.46
C ILE A 152 -22.25 4.65 -5.16
N VAL A 153 -21.34 4.50 -6.10
CA VAL A 153 -21.16 3.29 -6.89
C VAL A 153 -19.69 2.93 -7.01
N ALA A 154 -19.40 1.67 -7.34
CA ALA A 154 -18.04 1.24 -7.62
C ALA A 154 -17.48 1.98 -8.85
N SER A 155 -16.16 2.16 -8.87
CA SER A 155 -15.44 2.72 -10.02
C SER A 155 -15.66 1.85 -11.26
N GLU A 156 -15.95 2.49 -12.38
CA GLU A 156 -15.98 1.85 -13.70
C GLU A 156 -14.67 2.04 -14.47
N LEU A 157 -13.73 2.79 -13.92
CA LEU A 157 -12.43 2.92 -14.55
C LEU A 157 -11.76 1.54 -14.60
N ASN A 158 -11.92 0.90 -15.75
CA ASN A 158 -11.05 -0.19 -16.14
C ASN A 158 -9.69 0.42 -16.41
N SER A 159 -8.83 0.40 -15.42
CA SER A 159 -7.42 0.51 -15.72
C SER A 159 -7.07 -0.81 -16.43
N PRO A 160 -6.73 -0.82 -17.73
CA PRO A 160 -6.27 -2.03 -18.39
C PRO A 160 -5.04 -2.61 -17.70
N ASP A 161 -4.39 -1.78 -16.92
CA ASP A 161 -3.20 -2.07 -16.14
C ASP A 161 -3.48 -2.76 -14.80
N ARG A 162 -4.75 -2.89 -14.37
CA ARG A 162 -5.11 -3.76 -13.24
C ARG A 162 -4.81 -5.22 -13.51
N GLU A 163 -4.85 -5.61 -14.78
CA GLU A 163 -4.57 -6.99 -15.15
C GLU A 163 -3.11 -7.36 -14.92
N ASN A 164 -2.20 -6.40 -14.97
CA ASN A 164 -0.78 -6.60 -14.74
C ASN A 164 -0.22 -5.53 -13.79
N PRO A 165 -0.40 -5.67 -12.48
CA PRO A 165 0.09 -4.71 -11.51
C PRO A 165 1.61 -4.68 -11.47
N ILE A 166 2.18 -3.62 -10.90
CA ILE A 166 3.56 -3.65 -10.40
C ILE A 166 3.52 -4.30 -9.03
N VAL A 167 4.24 -5.41 -8.84
CA VAL A 167 4.35 -6.08 -7.54
C VAL A 167 5.67 -5.70 -6.91
N MET A 168 5.62 -5.05 -5.75
CA MET A 168 6.79 -4.52 -5.05
C MET A 168 6.94 -5.21 -3.70
N TYR A 169 8.07 -5.89 -3.51
CA TYR A 169 8.47 -6.54 -2.25
C TYR A 169 9.63 -5.77 -1.62
N GLY A 170 9.55 -5.48 -0.33
CA GLY A 170 10.64 -4.75 0.32
C GLY A 170 10.41 -4.41 1.79
N THR A 171 11.11 -3.37 2.20
CA THR A 171 11.34 -2.96 3.57
C THR A 171 10.28 -1.98 4.12
N SER A 172 10.60 -1.32 5.25
CA SER A 172 9.81 -0.21 5.79
C SER A 172 9.69 0.97 4.83
N ILE A 173 10.72 1.22 4.02
CA ILE A 173 10.71 2.29 3.01
C ILE A 173 9.57 2.04 2.04
N LEU A 174 9.46 0.83 1.54
CA LEU A 174 8.41 0.44 0.63
C LEU A 174 7.03 0.41 1.31
N GLN A 175 6.94 -0.07 2.56
CA GLN A 175 5.69 -0.03 3.32
C GLN A 175 5.16 1.40 3.46
N GLY A 176 6.03 2.40 3.46
CA GLY A 176 5.70 3.82 3.53
C GLY A 176 6.13 4.47 4.84
N ALA A 177 7.19 3.98 5.49
CA ALA A 177 7.73 4.60 6.70
C ALA A 177 8.08 6.07 6.47
N SER A 178 7.72 6.90 7.45
CA SER A 178 7.95 8.35 7.47
C SER A 178 7.26 9.13 6.35
N ALA A 179 6.38 8.52 5.55
CA ALA A 179 5.45 9.29 4.74
C ALA A 179 4.56 10.16 5.64
N SER A 180 4.23 11.37 5.20
CA SER A 180 3.40 12.29 5.98
C SER A 180 1.93 11.86 6.08
N ARG A 181 1.45 11.06 5.13
CA ARG A 181 0.08 10.57 4.99
C ARG A 181 0.05 9.40 4.00
N PRO A 182 -1.03 8.58 3.95
CA PRO A 182 -1.08 7.37 3.13
C PRO A 182 -0.72 7.57 1.66
N GLY A 183 -1.31 8.56 1.01
CA GLY A 183 -1.07 8.81 -0.42
C GLY A 183 0.35 9.26 -0.77
N MET A 184 1.21 9.52 0.21
CA MET A 184 2.63 9.89 0.02
C MET A 184 3.59 8.70 0.12
N ALA A 185 3.10 7.49 0.38
CA ALA A 185 3.93 6.30 0.21
C ALA A 185 4.40 6.18 -1.26
N ALA A 186 5.65 5.77 -1.46
CA ALA A 186 6.26 5.67 -2.80
C ALA A 186 5.42 4.82 -3.75
N THR A 187 4.88 3.71 -3.27
CA THR A 187 3.99 2.81 -4.03
C THR A 187 2.74 3.51 -4.55
N HIS A 188 2.12 4.36 -3.72
CA HIS A 188 0.94 5.12 -4.12
C HIS A 188 1.27 6.25 -5.11
N ILE A 189 2.44 6.89 -4.97
CA ILE A 189 2.92 7.90 -5.93
C ILE A 189 3.19 7.24 -7.29
N ILE A 190 3.86 6.09 -7.30
CA ILE A 190 4.14 5.31 -8.51
C ILE A 190 2.82 4.90 -9.18
N GLY A 191 1.87 4.34 -8.41
CA GLY A 191 0.57 3.93 -8.94
C GLY A 191 -0.18 5.08 -9.63
N ARG A 192 -0.26 6.26 -8.99
CA ARG A 192 -0.89 7.45 -9.61
C ARG A 192 -0.12 7.99 -10.81
N ARG A 193 1.22 7.93 -10.79
CA ARG A 193 2.04 8.47 -11.87
C ARG A 193 1.95 7.64 -13.14
N PHE A 194 1.87 6.33 -13.01
CA PHE A 194 1.81 5.39 -14.13
C PHE A 194 0.39 4.93 -14.44
N ASP A 195 -0.62 5.44 -13.69
CA ASP A 195 -2.01 4.98 -13.72
C ASP A 195 -2.10 3.44 -13.66
N ARG A 196 -1.36 2.86 -12.73
CA ARG A 196 -1.20 1.41 -12.61
C ARG A 196 -1.39 0.94 -11.18
N GLU A 197 -2.06 -0.20 -11.01
CA GLU A 197 -2.15 -0.82 -9.70
C GLU A 197 -0.75 -1.23 -9.19
N VAL A 198 -0.45 -0.89 -7.95
CA VAL A 198 0.78 -1.31 -7.28
C VAL A 198 0.41 -2.15 -6.08
N VAL A 199 0.90 -3.38 -6.05
CA VAL A 199 0.80 -4.27 -4.89
C VAL A 199 2.00 -4.03 -3.98
N ASN A 200 1.72 -3.55 -2.76
CA ASN A 200 2.75 -3.23 -1.76
C ASN A 200 2.97 -4.40 -0.81
N LEU A 201 4.05 -5.12 -0.98
CA LEU A 201 4.56 -6.16 -0.06
C LEU A 201 5.77 -5.65 0.72
N GLY A 202 5.72 -4.39 1.17
CA GLY A 202 6.69 -3.82 2.10
C GLY A 202 6.44 -4.33 3.52
N PHE A 203 7.47 -4.89 4.16
CA PHE A 203 7.42 -5.45 5.50
C PHE A 203 8.51 -4.83 6.36
N SER A 204 8.14 -3.87 7.19
CA SER A 204 9.05 -3.08 8.03
C SER A 204 10.00 -3.97 8.83
N ALA A 205 11.31 -3.80 8.63
CA ALA A 205 12.40 -4.58 9.23
C ALA A 205 12.28 -6.11 9.02
N ASN A 206 11.55 -6.57 8.00
CA ASN A 206 11.26 -7.99 7.79
C ASN A 206 11.34 -8.48 6.34
N ALA A 207 11.95 -7.74 5.44
CA ALA A 207 12.19 -8.16 4.07
C ALA A 207 13.45 -9.04 3.97
N PHE A 208 13.34 -10.32 4.28
CA PHE A 208 14.46 -11.26 4.38
C PHE A 208 14.48 -12.31 3.26
N LEU A 209 13.83 -12.03 2.11
CA LEU A 209 13.75 -12.94 0.97
C LEU A 209 13.08 -14.27 1.30
N ASP A 210 11.99 -14.21 2.07
CA ASP A 210 11.21 -15.39 2.44
C ASP A 210 10.68 -16.09 1.18
N LYS A 211 10.93 -17.38 1.07
CA LYS A 211 10.55 -18.21 -0.09
C LYS A 211 9.05 -18.17 -0.36
N GLU A 212 8.24 -18.20 0.69
CA GLU A 212 6.78 -18.20 0.63
C GLU A 212 6.24 -16.92 -0.03
N ILE A 213 6.94 -15.78 0.17
CA ILE A 213 6.61 -14.53 -0.49
C ILE A 213 6.98 -14.58 -1.98
N ALA A 214 8.13 -15.16 -2.34
CA ALA A 214 8.48 -15.35 -3.75
C ALA A 214 7.46 -16.25 -4.47
N GLU A 215 7.05 -17.33 -3.83
CA GLU A 215 6.02 -18.26 -4.34
C GLU A 215 4.70 -17.52 -4.56
N LEU A 216 4.23 -16.75 -3.56
CA LEU A 216 3.02 -15.94 -3.67
C LEU A 216 3.10 -14.90 -4.80
N MET A 217 4.22 -14.15 -4.89
CA MET A 217 4.43 -13.19 -5.98
C MET A 217 4.41 -13.88 -7.35
N SER A 218 4.94 -15.09 -7.45
CA SER A 218 4.99 -15.84 -8.71
C SER A 218 3.62 -16.28 -9.23
N GLU A 219 2.57 -16.23 -8.41
CA GLU A 219 1.19 -16.51 -8.86
C GLU A 219 0.54 -15.33 -9.58
N VAL A 220 1.16 -14.16 -9.59
CA VAL A 220 0.60 -12.93 -10.14
C VAL A 220 1.23 -12.58 -11.47
N GLU A 221 0.44 -12.43 -12.51
CA GLU A 221 0.85 -11.81 -13.78
C GLU A 221 1.13 -10.33 -13.54
N ALA A 222 2.40 -9.97 -13.37
CA ALA A 222 2.84 -8.61 -13.11
C ALA A 222 3.42 -7.93 -14.36
N SER A 223 3.30 -6.61 -14.45
CA SER A 223 4.01 -5.80 -15.44
C SER A 223 5.50 -5.64 -15.08
N ALA A 224 5.81 -5.67 -13.79
CA ALA A 224 7.17 -5.71 -13.25
C ALA A 224 7.15 -6.20 -11.80
N TYR A 225 8.23 -6.85 -11.39
CA TYR A 225 8.54 -7.11 -9.98
C TYR A 225 9.64 -6.18 -9.53
N VAL A 226 9.47 -5.57 -8.35
CA VAL A 226 10.49 -4.70 -7.74
C VAL A 226 10.89 -5.30 -6.40
N LEU A 227 12.18 -5.52 -6.20
CA LEU A 227 12.77 -6.18 -5.04
C LEU A 227 13.64 -5.18 -4.27
N ASP A 228 13.09 -4.60 -3.20
CA ASP A 228 13.66 -3.55 -2.34
C ASP A 228 13.94 -4.11 -0.92
N PHE A 229 14.71 -5.18 -0.83
CA PHE A 229 14.97 -5.92 0.42
C PHE A 229 16.30 -5.58 1.08
N VAL A 230 17.24 -5.00 0.34
CA VAL A 230 18.66 -4.82 0.74
C VAL A 230 18.82 -4.16 2.11
N PRO A 231 18.09 -3.11 2.47
CA PRO A 231 18.24 -2.49 3.79
C PRO A 231 17.98 -3.43 4.98
N ASN A 232 17.16 -4.47 4.82
CA ASN A 232 16.88 -5.42 5.90
C ASN A 232 17.75 -6.67 5.87
N ALA A 233 18.22 -7.09 4.70
CA ALA A 233 19.00 -8.31 4.55
C ALA A 233 20.46 -8.10 4.96
N SER A 234 21.09 -9.13 5.54
CA SER A 234 22.52 -9.17 5.73
C SER A 234 23.24 -9.50 4.41
N VAL A 235 24.55 -9.22 4.32
CA VAL A 235 25.39 -9.59 3.17
C VAL A 235 25.28 -11.08 2.85
N SER A 236 25.25 -11.95 3.86
CA SER A 236 25.12 -13.39 3.68
C SER A 236 23.74 -13.75 3.09
N GLN A 237 22.66 -13.17 3.64
CA GLN A 237 21.32 -13.38 3.08
C GLN A 237 21.20 -12.90 1.64
N ILE A 238 21.79 -11.74 1.29
CA ILE A 238 21.80 -11.23 -0.09
C ILE A 238 22.46 -12.25 -1.02
N LYS A 239 23.65 -12.78 -0.66
CA LYS A 239 24.39 -13.75 -1.47
C LYS A 239 23.69 -15.10 -1.59
N GLU A 240 23.06 -15.57 -0.52
CA GLU A 240 22.48 -16.92 -0.45
C GLU A 240 21.05 -17.00 -0.97
N LEU A 241 20.23 -15.97 -0.71
CA LEU A 241 18.78 -16.03 -0.91
C LEU A 241 18.28 -15.29 -2.16
N THR A 242 19.03 -14.34 -2.72
CA THR A 242 18.54 -13.55 -3.87
C THR A 242 18.34 -14.42 -5.11
N ILE A 243 19.31 -15.30 -5.45
CA ILE A 243 19.21 -16.18 -6.62
C ILE A 243 18.03 -17.17 -6.48
N PRO A 244 17.87 -17.90 -5.36
CA PRO A 244 16.68 -18.74 -5.15
C PRO A 244 15.36 -17.99 -5.27
N PHE A 245 15.25 -16.80 -4.66
CA PHE A 245 14.06 -15.95 -4.75
C PHE A 245 13.76 -15.53 -6.20
N TYR A 246 14.77 -15.03 -6.90
CA TYR A 246 14.68 -14.68 -8.33
C TYR A 246 14.24 -15.87 -9.19
N ARG A 247 14.80 -17.05 -8.98
CA ARG A 247 14.50 -18.25 -9.78
C ARG A 247 13.05 -18.68 -9.63
N ILE A 248 12.42 -18.50 -8.46
CA ILE A 248 11.01 -18.79 -8.26
C ILE A 248 10.16 -17.89 -9.17
N LEU A 249 10.43 -16.58 -9.20
CA LEU A 249 9.72 -15.64 -10.07
C LEU A 249 9.99 -15.94 -11.55
N ARG A 250 11.25 -16.08 -11.93
CA ARG A 250 11.68 -16.26 -13.32
C ARG A 250 11.19 -17.56 -13.94
N LYS A 251 10.97 -18.60 -13.14
CA LYS A 251 10.43 -19.88 -13.61
C LYS A 251 9.04 -19.73 -14.25
N LYS A 252 8.18 -18.88 -13.69
CA LYS A 252 6.83 -18.63 -14.22
C LYS A 252 6.80 -17.42 -15.17
N HIS A 253 7.57 -16.39 -14.89
CA HIS A 253 7.56 -15.11 -15.60
C HIS A 253 8.88 -14.90 -16.34
N ARG A 254 9.01 -15.55 -17.50
CA ARG A 254 10.27 -15.61 -18.26
C ARG A 254 10.78 -14.25 -18.74
N THR A 255 9.88 -13.33 -19.08
CA THR A 255 10.21 -12.04 -19.71
C THR A 255 9.84 -10.83 -18.87
N THR A 256 9.00 -10.99 -17.84
CA THR A 256 8.60 -9.90 -16.97
C THR A 256 9.83 -9.24 -16.32
N PRO A 257 9.97 -7.92 -16.39
CA PRO A 257 11.07 -7.23 -15.72
C PRO A 257 11.11 -7.52 -14.22
N ILE A 258 12.30 -7.82 -13.70
CA ILE A 258 12.59 -7.94 -12.27
C ILE A 258 13.65 -6.89 -11.94
N ILE A 259 13.26 -5.89 -11.16
CA ILE A 259 14.08 -4.73 -10.80
C ILE A 259 14.59 -4.94 -9.38
N PHE A 260 15.91 -4.91 -9.20
CA PHE A 260 16.53 -4.90 -7.89
C PHE A 260 16.84 -3.46 -7.48
N VAL A 261 16.56 -3.14 -6.21
CA VAL A 261 16.81 -1.81 -5.63
C VAL A 261 17.92 -1.93 -4.61
N GLU A 262 18.95 -1.10 -4.77
CA GLU A 262 20.05 -1.01 -3.81
C GLU A 262 19.61 -0.33 -2.49
N ASP A 263 20.39 -0.55 -1.43
CA ASP A 263 20.22 0.16 -0.17
C ASP A 263 20.48 1.67 -0.40
N PRO A 264 19.52 2.56 -0.07
CA PRO A 264 19.73 3.98 -0.27
C PRO A 264 20.81 4.52 0.68
N GLN A 265 21.55 5.50 0.22
CA GLN A 265 22.48 6.22 1.09
C GLN A 265 21.72 7.16 2.04
N PHE A 266 21.59 6.75 3.29
CA PHE A 266 20.97 7.59 4.32
C PHE A 266 21.82 8.83 4.61
N PRO A 267 21.23 10.01 4.88
CA PRO A 267 21.98 11.22 5.21
C PRO A 267 22.97 11.04 6.36
N SER A 268 22.64 10.22 7.37
CA SER A 268 23.50 9.90 8.49
C SER A 268 24.77 9.12 8.10
N ALA A 269 24.77 8.41 6.98
CA ALA A 269 25.94 7.67 6.47
C ALA A 269 27.10 8.61 6.09
N VAL A 270 26.83 9.89 5.77
CA VAL A 270 27.87 10.89 5.52
C VAL A 270 28.76 11.10 6.75
N TYR A 271 28.19 10.94 7.95
CA TYR A 271 28.87 11.16 9.23
C TYR A 271 29.20 9.87 9.99
N ASN A 272 28.53 8.76 9.63
CA ASN A 272 28.71 7.47 10.27
C ASN A 272 29.36 6.47 9.28
N ARG A 273 30.69 6.31 9.42
CA ARG A 273 31.48 5.43 8.54
C ARG A 273 31.02 3.97 8.61
N VAL A 274 30.64 3.49 9.79
CA VAL A 274 30.18 2.10 9.95
C VAL A 274 28.92 1.86 9.12
N LEU A 275 27.97 2.79 9.19
CA LEU A 275 26.75 2.73 8.37
C LEU A 275 27.05 2.85 6.87
N ALA A 276 27.97 3.74 6.48
CA ALA A 276 28.38 3.90 5.08
C ALA A 276 29.02 2.62 4.52
N ASP A 277 29.89 1.98 5.32
CA ASP A 277 30.54 0.73 4.95
C ASP A 277 29.53 -0.42 4.84
N GLU A 278 28.58 -0.51 5.78
CA GLU A 278 27.49 -1.53 5.74
C GLU A 278 26.64 -1.39 4.46
N ILE A 279 26.20 -0.18 4.12
CA ILE A 279 25.43 0.09 2.89
C ILE A 279 26.25 -0.31 1.66
N ARG A 280 27.53 0.08 1.60
CA ARG A 280 28.41 -0.26 0.49
C ARG A 280 28.54 -1.78 0.33
N GLU A 281 28.85 -2.51 1.41
CA GLU A 281 29.03 -3.96 1.38
C GLU A 281 27.76 -4.70 0.92
N LYS A 282 26.59 -4.28 1.37
CA LYS A 282 25.31 -4.83 0.93
C LYS A 282 25.06 -4.58 -0.56
N ASN A 283 25.32 -3.36 -1.03
CA ASN A 283 25.13 -3.01 -2.44
C ASN A 283 26.13 -3.75 -3.35
N GLU A 284 27.42 -3.86 -2.93
CA GLU A 284 28.41 -4.66 -3.63
C GLU A 284 27.99 -6.16 -3.72
N ALA A 285 27.43 -6.70 -2.62
CA ALA A 285 26.91 -8.07 -2.63
C ALA A 285 25.74 -8.23 -3.61
N LEU A 286 24.81 -7.28 -3.65
CA LEU A 286 23.72 -7.31 -4.63
C LEU A 286 24.23 -7.22 -6.06
N GLN A 287 25.18 -6.33 -6.34
CA GLN A 287 25.78 -6.16 -7.67
C GLN A 287 26.51 -7.44 -8.15
N LEU A 288 27.20 -8.15 -7.25
CA LEU A 288 27.82 -9.44 -7.56
C LEU A 288 26.77 -10.48 -7.94
N VAL A 289 25.71 -10.62 -7.13
CA VAL A 289 24.60 -11.54 -7.43
C VAL A 289 23.89 -11.17 -8.74
N TYR A 290 23.70 -9.88 -9.00
CA TYR A 290 23.09 -9.43 -10.24
C TYR A 290 23.89 -9.82 -11.48
N LYS A 291 25.23 -9.74 -11.42
CA LYS A 291 26.11 -10.19 -12.52
C LYS A 291 26.01 -11.70 -12.79
N GLU A 292 25.71 -12.51 -11.77
CA GLU A 292 25.48 -13.95 -11.93
C GLU A 292 24.13 -14.28 -12.60
N LEU A 293 23.20 -13.34 -12.60
CA LEU A 293 21.87 -13.49 -13.18
C LEU A 293 21.78 -13.06 -14.65
N GLN A 294 22.81 -12.39 -15.17
CA GLN A 294 22.94 -11.97 -16.57
C GLN A 294 23.51 -13.09 -17.43
#